data_a13fa3f8ad5bebcbfcc98dc4c13652bd
#
_entry.id   a13fa3f8ad5bebcbfcc98dc4c13652bd
#
_cell.length_a   1.000
_cell.length_b   1.000
_cell.length_c   1.000
_cell.angle_alpha   90.00
_cell.angle_beta   90.00
_cell.angle_gamma   90.00
#
_symmetry.space_group_name_H-M   'P 1'
#
loop_
_entity.id
_entity.type
_entity.pdbx_description
1 polymer ?
#
loop_
_entity_poly.entity_id
_entity_poly.type
_entity_poly.pdbx_seq_one_letter_code
_entity_poly.pdbx_strand_id
1 'polypeptide(L)'
;NQFVSSFATIKASVENKAFLREYQQRFFKTAISKKAPTGFAAYEFGDAYDNNRNKAFVDYLLKHKIKVYKNGTKFTVPLKQPQRRMVQTMFETYSKYRDSVFYDASAWSVANFYNMKYRGLKAANLGEQIISTESLNSVTPVPKSDYAYIMDWDDYYAPSALHYMQSKGIIAASAFKPFSSKTNVGNKDFNYGSIMIPVTKQQKLSIDKVYEIVKQAQEKFNVPIYSANTGFSIKGIDLGSNNFRALKKPKAAILVGDGVNSYEAGEVWHLLDTRTNMPITKLQTNGFGRVSLDKYNTLVMVSGNYKTLDSIQRNKLREWIAKGNTLVTIASASKWVVDKKLVKEKLTKKAKPKDKKDEVKLVDRLPYVDAGENLGKERLGGGIYQVNLDVTHPIGFGYRNNLVPVYKNNNVFLAPSTNAYGTVAKYTKKPHIDGYISENNMNTYLKPSASLIISPIGQGRVIMFADNPNFRGAWYGTNKL
;
A
#
# COMPACT_ATOMS: atom_id res chain seq x y z
N ASN A 1 -32.85 -25.06 2.80
CA ASN A 1 -31.54 -25.67 2.46
C ASN A 1 -30.48 -25.41 3.55
N GLN A 2 -30.26 -24.16 4.00
CA GLN A 2 -29.24 -23.83 5.02
C GLN A 2 -29.48 -24.53 6.37
N PHE A 3 -30.73 -24.62 6.84
CA PHE A 3 -31.07 -25.35 8.06
C PHE A 3 -30.68 -26.84 7.96
N VAL A 4 -31.03 -27.49 6.86
CA VAL A 4 -30.67 -28.91 6.61
C VAL A 4 -29.16 -29.09 6.57
N SER A 5 -28.43 -28.19 5.88
CA SER A 5 -26.95 -28.22 5.83
C SER A 5 -26.31 -28.03 7.20
N SER A 6 -26.84 -27.11 8.01
CA SER A 6 -26.35 -26.88 9.38
C SER A 6 -26.57 -28.10 10.26
N PHE A 7 -27.75 -28.71 10.19
CA PHE A 7 -28.07 -29.94 10.94
C PHE A 7 -27.21 -31.13 10.52
N ALA A 8 -27.01 -31.30 9.19
CA ALA A 8 -26.13 -32.34 8.66
C ALA A 8 -24.67 -32.15 9.12
N THR A 9 -24.19 -30.89 9.19
CA THR A 9 -22.85 -30.59 9.69
C THR A 9 -22.68 -30.94 11.16
N ILE A 10 -23.65 -30.59 12.00
CA ILE A 10 -23.65 -30.95 13.45
C ILE A 10 -23.67 -32.46 13.61
N LYS A 11 -24.56 -33.17 12.92
CA LYS A 11 -24.68 -34.63 12.96
C LYS A 11 -23.37 -35.28 12.53
N ALA A 12 -22.80 -34.89 11.38
CA ALA A 12 -21.54 -35.41 10.89
C ALA A 12 -20.38 -35.16 11.87
N SER A 13 -20.37 -34.01 12.55
CA SER A 13 -19.35 -33.70 13.58
C SER A 13 -19.42 -34.61 14.80
N VAL A 14 -20.65 -34.97 15.23
CA VAL A 14 -20.85 -35.89 16.34
C VAL A 14 -20.46 -37.31 15.94
N GLU A 15 -20.91 -37.76 14.79
CA GLU A 15 -20.64 -39.12 14.26
C GLU A 15 -19.14 -39.33 13.99
N ASN A 16 -18.44 -38.30 13.55
CA ASN A 16 -17.00 -38.35 13.24
C ASN A 16 -16.10 -37.77 14.34
N LYS A 17 -16.58 -37.66 15.57
CA LYS A 17 -15.84 -37.05 16.70
C LYS A 17 -14.44 -37.63 16.90
N ALA A 18 -14.29 -38.95 16.86
CA ALA A 18 -12.99 -39.61 17.01
C ALA A 18 -12.02 -39.22 15.89
N PHE A 19 -12.49 -39.30 14.65
CA PHE A 19 -11.70 -38.90 13.46
C PHE A 19 -11.26 -37.43 13.52
N LEU A 20 -12.16 -36.52 13.87
CA LEU A 20 -11.85 -35.09 13.98
C LEU A 20 -10.80 -34.80 15.06
N ARG A 21 -10.90 -35.49 16.20
CA ARG A 21 -9.88 -35.39 17.27
C ARG A 21 -8.53 -35.90 16.85
N GLU A 22 -8.49 -37.07 16.23
CA GLU A 22 -7.25 -37.64 15.68
C GLU A 22 -6.64 -36.74 14.60
N TYR A 23 -7.46 -36.22 13.70
CA TYR A 23 -7.04 -35.27 12.67
C TYR A 23 -6.40 -34.02 13.30
N GLN A 24 -7.05 -33.41 14.32
CA GLN A 24 -6.53 -32.25 15.02
C GLN A 24 -5.20 -32.55 15.73
N GLN A 25 -5.10 -33.65 16.43
CA GLN A 25 -3.85 -34.07 17.08
C GLN A 25 -2.72 -34.27 16.06
N ARG A 26 -2.99 -34.96 14.97
CA ARG A 26 -2.05 -35.21 13.88
C ARG A 26 -1.61 -33.90 13.21
N PHE A 27 -2.55 -32.96 13.04
CA PHE A 27 -2.27 -31.65 12.47
C PHE A 27 -1.19 -30.90 13.26
N PHE A 28 -1.33 -30.79 14.57
CA PHE A 28 -0.35 -30.10 15.42
C PHE A 28 0.92 -30.95 15.64
N LYS A 29 0.79 -32.25 15.88
CA LYS A 29 1.93 -33.15 16.08
C LYS A 29 2.88 -33.15 14.85
N THR A 30 2.32 -33.21 13.66
CA THR A 30 3.14 -33.14 12.42
C THR A 30 3.78 -31.78 12.22
N ALA A 31 3.19 -30.70 12.73
CA ALA A 31 3.76 -29.36 12.62
C ALA A 31 5.09 -29.22 13.39
N ILE A 32 5.26 -29.94 14.48
CA ILE A 32 6.45 -29.86 15.35
C ILE A 32 7.44 -31.01 15.15
N SER A 33 7.01 -32.16 14.61
CA SER A 33 7.82 -33.38 14.50
C SER A 33 8.42 -33.63 13.14
N LYS A 34 7.79 -33.17 12.06
CA LYS A 34 8.25 -33.41 10.66
C LYS A 34 8.91 -32.20 10.05
N LYS A 35 9.82 -32.40 9.09
CA LYS A 35 10.34 -31.31 8.26
C LYS A 35 9.20 -30.64 7.49
N ALA A 36 9.32 -29.32 7.27
CA ALA A 36 8.36 -28.60 6.45
C ALA A 36 8.45 -29.05 4.98
N PRO A 37 7.32 -29.14 4.26
CA PRO A 37 7.30 -29.52 2.83
C PRO A 37 8.09 -28.56 1.93
N THR A 38 8.23 -27.31 2.34
CA THR A 38 8.97 -26.26 1.61
C THR A 38 10.49 -26.48 1.52
N GLY A 39 11.03 -27.42 2.30
CA GLY A 39 12.48 -27.63 2.41
C GLY A 39 13.22 -26.58 3.22
N PHE A 40 12.50 -25.58 3.79
CA PHE A 40 13.06 -24.58 4.71
C PHE A 40 12.86 -24.99 6.18
N ALA A 41 13.76 -24.55 7.05
CA ALA A 41 13.64 -24.68 8.50
C ALA A 41 13.03 -23.44 9.14
N ALA A 42 13.20 -22.28 8.52
CA ALA A 42 12.70 -21.01 9.00
C ALA A 42 12.54 -20.00 7.84
N TYR A 43 11.86 -18.89 8.12
CA TYR A 43 11.91 -17.67 7.31
C TYR A 43 12.61 -16.58 8.09
N GLU A 44 13.48 -15.81 7.40
CA GLU A 44 14.12 -14.61 7.92
C GLU A 44 13.54 -13.40 7.21
N PHE A 45 13.24 -12.33 7.95
CA PHE A 45 12.75 -11.08 7.42
C PHE A 45 13.30 -9.88 8.18
N GLY A 46 13.09 -8.68 7.68
CA GLY A 46 13.36 -7.43 8.36
C GLY A 46 13.80 -6.32 7.42
N ASP A 47 13.44 -5.10 7.81
CA ASP A 47 13.83 -3.86 7.19
C ASP A 47 14.80 -3.09 8.09
N ALA A 48 15.95 -2.68 7.57
CA ALA A 48 16.97 -1.98 8.34
C ALA A 48 16.61 -0.49 8.61
N TYR A 49 15.65 0.05 7.87
CA TYR A 49 15.33 1.48 7.86
C TYR A 49 13.97 1.80 8.47
N ASP A 50 13.08 0.80 8.55
CA ASP A 50 11.70 0.98 9.02
C ASP A 50 11.41 0.00 10.18
N ASN A 51 11.81 0.39 11.37
CA ASN A 51 11.61 -0.43 12.57
C ASN A 51 10.12 -0.55 12.95
N ASN A 52 9.33 0.48 12.70
CA ASN A 52 7.89 0.43 12.96
C ASN A 52 7.15 -0.55 12.04
N ARG A 53 7.58 -0.73 10.80
CA ARG A 53 7.05 -1.76 9.91
C ARG A 53 7.45 -3.16 10.38
N ASN A 54 8.69 -3.34 10.82
CA ASN A 54 9.12 -4.58 11.46
C ASN A 54 8.25 -4.89 12.68
N LYS A 55 8.07 -3.92 13.57
CA LYS A 55 7.23 -4.03 14.76
C LYS A 55 5.78 -4.39 14.43
N ALA A 56 5.18 -3.72 13.44
CA ALA A 56 3.82 -3.98 13.01
C ALA A 56 3.64 -5.42 12.48
N PHE A 57 4.62 -5.91 11.71
CA PHE A 57 4.60 -7.28 11.19
C PHE A 57 4.86 -8.32 12.30
N VAL A 58 5.80 -8.06 13.20
CA VAL A 58 6.04 -8.93 14.39
C VAL A 58 4.81 -9.00 15.28
N ASP A 59 4.15 -7.87 15.55
CA ASP A 59 2.90 -7.82 16.33
C ASP A 59 1.81 -8.68 15.69
N TYR A 60 1.67 -8.60 14.36
CA TYR A 60 0.75 -9.44 13.61
C TYR A 60 1.06 -10.94 13.80
N LEU A 61 2.33 -11.34 13.71
CA LEU A 61 2.75 -12.72 13.93
C LEU A 61 2.47 -13.19 15.36
N LEU A 62 2.79 -12.36 16.35
CA LEU A 62 2.56 -12.68 17.78
C LEU A 62 1.07 -12.84 18.11
N LYS A 63 0.18 -12.02 17.53
CA LYS A 63 -1.29 -12.18 17.66
C LYS A 63 -1.79 -13.53 17.15
N HIS A 64 -1.12 -14.10 16.17
CA HIS A 64 -1.37 -15.47 15.68
C HIS A 64 -0.63 -16.55 16.48
N LYS A 65 -0.02 -16.21 17.65
CA LYS A 65 0.76 -17.11 18.51
C LYS A 65 1.95 -17.74 17.78
N ILE A 66 2.49 -17.06 16.78
CA ILE A 66 3.68 -17.47 16.05
C ILE A 66 4.91 -17.01 16.82
N LYS A 67 5.83 -17.95 17.09
CA LYS A 67 7.11 -17.64 17.73
C LYS A 67 8.02 -16.91 16.74
N VAL A 68 8.55 -15.76 17.18
CA VAL A 68 9.46 -14.91 16.42
C VAL A 68 10.72 -14.70 17.26
N TYR A 69 11.87 -14.73 16.63
CA TYR A 69 13.17 -14.53 17.28
C TYR A 69 13.92 -13.37 16.61
N LYS A 70 14.56 -12.53 17.40
CA LYS A 70 15.40 -11.43 16.91
C LYS A 70 16.88 -11.86 16.87
N ASN A 71 17.54 -11.61 15.75
CA ASN A 71 18.95 -11.86 15.57
C ASN A 71 19.59 -10.61 14.91
N GLY A 72 20.17 -9.74 15.72
CA GLY A 72 20.63 -8.42 15.28
C GLY A 72 19.49 -7.56 14.76
N THR A 73 19.58 -7.13 13.50
CA THR A 73 18.55 -6.32 12.82
C THR A 73 17.50 -7.14 12.08
N LYS A 74 17.60 -8.48 12.11
CA LYS A 74 16.69 -9.42 11.43
C LYS A 74 15.83 -10.18 12.42
N PHE A 75 14.74 -10.73 11.90
CA PHE A 75 13.80 -11.56 12.62
C PHE A 75 13.70 -12.93 11.96
N THR A 76 13.66 -13.97 12.77
CA THR A 76 13.56 -15.37 12.32
C THR A 76 12.29 -16.01 12.84
N VAL A 77 11.53 -16.64 11.96
CA VAL A 77 10.32 -17.41 12.25
C VAL A 77 10.58 -18.87 11.94
N PRO A 78 10.81 -19.74 12.95
CA PRO A 78 11.03 -21.16 12.70
C PRO A 78 9.76 -21.85 12.22
N LEU A 79 9.90 -22.81 11.30
CA LEU A 79 8.77 -23.62 10.84
C LEU A 79 8.43 -24.76 11.81
N LYS A 80 9.34 -25.13 12.71
CA LYS A 80 9.08 -26.16 13.75
C LYS A 80 8.31 -25.57 14.93
N GLN A 81 7.02 -25.29 14.72
CA GLN A 81 6.11 -24.75 15.73
C GLN A 81 4.65 -25.15 15.40
N PRO A 82 3.71 -25.08 16.38
CA PRO A 82 2.31 -25.46 16.15
C PRO A 82 1.66 -24.74 14.97
N GLN A 83 1.96 -23.47 14.78
CA GLN A 83 1.43 -22.63 13.70
C GLN A 83 2.17 -22.78 12.36
N ARG A 84 2.95 -23.84 12.16
CA ARG A 84 3.76 -24.04 10.94
C ARG A 84 3.01 -23.74 9.64
N ARG A 85 1.78 -24.26 9.51
CA ARG A 85 0.99 -24.06 8.27
C ARG A 85 0.60 -22.61 8.05
N MET A 86 0.25 -21.92 9.13
CA MET A 86 -0.02 -20.48 9.08
C MET A 86 1.22 -19.69 8.67
N VAL A 87 2.39 -20.02 9.25
CA VAL A 87 3.67 -19.41 8.85
C VAL A 87 3.94 -19.66 7.36
N GLN A 88 3.74 -20.87 6.88
CA GLN A 88 3.90 -21.19 5.46
C GLN A 88 3.02 -20.28 4.59
N THR A 89 1.72 -20.21 4.86
CA THR A 89 0.78 -19.37 4.11
C THR A 89 1.17 -17.89 4.11
N MET A 90 1.78 -17.38 5.19
CA MET A 90 2.19 -15.98 5.29
C MET A 90 3.41 -15.62 4.44
N PHE A 91 4.24 -16.60 4.11
CA PHE A 91 5.51 -16.40 3.40
C PHE A 91 5.58 -17.08 2.04
N GLU A 92 4.76 -18.08 1.78
CA GLU A 92 4.75 -18.80 0.49
C GLU A 92 4.13 -17.94 -0.60
N THR A 93 4.60 -18.19 -1.83
CA THR A 93 4.05 -17.62 -3.06
C THR A 93 3.82 -18.74 -4.07
N TYR A 94 2.74 -18.61 -4.83
CA TYR A 94 2.34 -19.60 -5.83
C TYR A 94 2.20 -18.95 -7.20
N SER A 95 2.76 -19.63 -8.22
CA SER A 95 2.63 -19.21 -9.63
C SER A 95 1.96 -20.27 -10.50
N LYS A 96 1.76 -21.47 -9.94
CA LYS A 96 1.10 -22.58 -10.62
C LYS A 96 -0.05 -23.07 -9.78
N TYR A 97 -1.19 -23.25 -10.41
CA TYR A 97 -2.42 -23.66 -9.76
C TYR A 97 -2.99 -24.88 -10.48
N ARG A 98 -3.67 -25.75 -9.74
CA ARG A 98 -4.40 -26.88 -10.29
C ARG A 98 -5.61 -26.42 -11.08
N ASP A 99 -6.24 -25.33 -10.63
CA ASP A 99 -7.41 -24.71 -11.20
C ASP A 99 -7.07 -23.29 -11.69
N SER A 100 -7.80 -22.79 -12.67
CA SER A 100 -7.61 -21.45 -13.27
C SER A 100 -8.81 -20.54 -13.05
N VAL A 101 -9.87 -21.01 -12.40
CA VAL A 101 -11.05 -20.22 -12.05
C VAL A 101 -11.10 -20.05 -10.55
N PHE A 102 -11.02 -18.80 -10.10
CA PHE A 102 -10.99 -18.45 -8.68
C PHE A 102 -12.24 -17.66 -8.31
N TYR A 103 -12.89 -18.10 -7.24
CA TYR A 103 -14.00 -17.36 -6.64
C TYR A 103 -13.55 -16.05 -5.99
N ASP A 104 -12.36 -16.03 -5.40
CA ASP A 104 -11.81 -14.94 -4.61
C ASP A 104 -10.32 -14.74 -4.92
N ALA A 105 -9.61 -14.00 -4.07
CA ALA A 105 -8.18 -13.76 -4.15
C ALA A 105 -7.40 -15.09 -4.23
N SER A 106 -6.38 -15.12 -5.08
CA SER A 106 -5.50 -16.28 -5.25
C SER A 106 -4.11 -16.10 -4.61
N ALA A 107 -3.84 -14.94 -4.00
CA ALA A 107 -2.58 -14.59 -3.36
C ALA A 107 -2.77 -14.17 -1.91
N TRP A 108 -2.00 -14.77 -0.99
CA TRP A 108 -2.17 -14.63 0.45
C TRP A 108 -0.86 -14.41 1.21
N SER A 109 0.25 -14.14 0.55
CA SER A 109 1.55 -13.95 1.21
C SER A 109 1.59 -12.63 2.00
N VAL A 110 1.31 -12.71 3.29
CA VAL A 110 1.19 -11.54 4.19
C VAL A 110 2.50 -10.76 4.28
N ALA A 111 3.65 -11.42 4.18
CA ALA A 111 4.94 -10.74 4.10
C ALA A 111 5.00 -9.72 2.95
N ASN A 112 4.40 -10.05 1.79
CA ASN A 112 4.28 -9.10 0.68
C ASN A 112 3.25 -8.00 0.95
N PHE A 113 2.19 -8.26 1.75
CA PHE A 113 1.24 -7.23 2.19
C PHE A 113 1.91 -6.10 2.97
N TYR A 114 2.96 -6.42 3.73
CA TYR A 114 3.77 -5.46 4.46
C TYR A 114 4.96 -4.90 3.65
N ASN A 115 5.12 -5.30 2.38
CA ASN A 115 6.32 -5.00 1.60
C ASN A 115 7.61 -5.41 2.37
N MET A 116 7.56 -6.57 3.02
CA MET A 116 8.63 -7.07 3.85
C MET A 116 9.60 -7.91 3.00
N LYS A 117 10.88 -7.58 3.05
CA LYS A 117 11.91 -8.46 2.45
C LYS A 117 12.11 -9.69 3.32
N TYR A 118 12.02 -10.87 2.72
CA TYR A 118 12.20 -12.14 3.42
C TYR A 118 12.88 -13.19 2.55
N ARG A 119 13.39 -14.22 3.22
CA ARG A 119 13.97 -15.41 2.56
C ARG A 119 13.76 -16.67 3.39
N GLY A 120 13.69 -17.84 2.72
CA GLY A 120 13.71 -19.13 3.38
C GLY A 120 15.12 -19.54 3.79
N LEU A 121 15.27 -20.07 5.00
CA LEU A 121 16.51 -20.59 5.56
C LEU A 121 16.46 -22.11 5.66
N LYS A 122 17.53 -22.79 5.25
CA LYS A 122 17.68 -24.24 5.40
C LYS A 122 17.95 -24.67 6.85
N ALA A 123 18.55 -23.81 7.65
CA ALA A 123 18.75 -23.98 9.08
C ALA A 123 18.23 -22.75 9.84
N ALA A 124 17.59 -22.99 11.00
CA ALA A 124 17.08 -21.92 11.85
C ALA A 124 18.18 -21.46 12.80
N ASN A 125 18.73 -20.28 12.62
CA ASN A 125 19.57 -19.62 13.60
C ASN A 125 18.65 -18.73 14.44
N LEU A 126 18.37 -19.16 15.67
CA LEU A 126 17.44 -18.47 16.59
C LEU A 126 18.26 -17.58 17.52
N GLY A 127 17.93 -16.31 17.56
CA GLY A 127 18.41 -15.37 18.56
C GLY A 127 17.47 -15.33 19.78
N GLU A 128 17.23 -14.12 20.29
CA GLU A 128 16.33 -13.89 21.42
C GLU A 128 14.85 -14.00 20.99
N GLN A 129 14.02 -14.73 21.75
CA GLN A 129 12.61 -14.84 21.47
C GLN A 129 11.88 -13.53 21.82
N ILE A 130 11.11 -13.00 20.87
CA ILE A 130 10.26 -11.84 21.08
C ILE A 130 8.95 -12.30 21.71
N ILE A 131 8.64 -11.78 22.90
CA ILE A 131 7.40 -12.05 23.61
C ILE A 131 6.43 -10.87 23.45
N SER A 132 6.97 -9.64 23.39
CA SER A 132 6.21 -8.40 23.20
C SER A 132 6.97 -7.48 22.25
N THR A 133 6.22 -6.70 21.46
CA THR A 133 6.81 -5.70 20.58
C THR A 133 7.30 -4.44 21.30
N GLU A 134 7.07 -4.30 22.59
CA GLU A 134 7.59 -3.18 23.40
C GLU A 134 9.11 -3.15 23.42
N SER A 135 9.75 -4.33 23.44
CA SER A 135 11.22 -4.45 23.35
C SER A 135 11.81 -3.92 22.02
N LEU A 136 10.96 -3.67 21.03
CA LEU A 136 11.36 -3.11 19.73
C LEU A 136 11.24 -1.57 19.70
N ASN A 137 10.78 -0.93 20.75
CA ASN A 137 10.77 0.52 20.86
C ASN A 137 12.22 1.02 21.09
N SER A 138 12.76 1.77 20.15
CA SER A 138 14.17 2.20 20.18
C SER A 138 14.36 3.67 19.80
N VAL A 139 13.34 4.49 20.03
CA VAL A 139 13.40 5.91 19.65
C VAL A 139 14.03 6.71 20.79
N THR A 140 15.18 7.35 20.51
CA THR A 140 15.80 8.30 21.44
C THR A 140 14.93 9.55 21.57
N PRO A 141 14.58 9.98 22.78
CA PRO A 141 13.81 11.21 22.98
C PRO A 141 14.47 12.40 22.29
N VAL A 142 13.68 13.14 21.50
CA VAL A 142 14.18 14.33 20.81
C VAL A 142 14.38 15.48 21.83
N PRO A 143 15.55 16.10 21.89
CA PRO A 143 15.77 17.28 22.72
C PRO A 143 15.19 18.54 22.05
N LYS A 144 14.97 19.58 22.84
CA LYS A 144 14.52 20.87 22.33
C LYS A 144 15.55 21.46 21.34
N SER A 145 15.04 22.04 20.25
CA SER A 145 15.83 22.75 19.24
C SER A 145 15.28 24.15 19.03
N ASP A 146 16.18 25.09 18.80
CA ASP A 146 15.85 26.48 18.47
C ASP A 146 15.79 26.69 16.94
N TYR A 147 16.18 25.73 16.13
CA TYR A 147 16.22 25.87 14.67
C TYR A 147 15.20 25.01 13.94
N ALA A 148 15.34 23.66 13.99
CA ALA A 148 14.44 22.75 13.29
C ALA A 148 14.41 21.34 13.89
N TYR A 149 13.33 20.61 13.57
CA TYR A 149 13.24 19.16 13.75
C TYR A 149 13.18 18.48 12.38
N ILE A 150 13.76 17.29 12.27
CA ILE A 150 13.78 16.51 11.03
C ILE A 150 13.25 15.11 11.32
N MET A 151 12.34 14.61 10.47
CA MET A 151 11.77 13.28 10.56
C MET A 151 11.98 12.56 9.22
N ASP A 152 12.48 11.30 9.26
CA ASP A 152 12.53 10.45 8.08
C ASP A 152 11.13 10.14 7.56
N TRP A 153 10.94 10.20 6.25
CA TRP A 153 9.68 9.81 5.61
C TRP A 153 9.58 8.31 5.36
N ASP A 154 10.67 7.56 5.56
CA ASP A 154 10.73 6.12 5.34
C ASP A 154 9.92 5.33 6.37
N ASP A 155 9.72 5.87 7.58
CA ASP A 155 9.04 5.21 8.68
C ASP A 155 7.56 4.92 8.36
N TYR A 156 7.09 3.77 8.79
CA TYR A 156 5.73 3.28 8.58
C TYR A 156 4.65 4.20 9.16
N TYR A 157 4.92 4.86 10.28
CA TYR A 157 4.01 5.79 10.94
C TYR A 157 4.31 7.27 10.67
N ALA A 158 5.29 7.59 9.81
CA ALA A 158 5.61 8.98 9.47
C ALA A 158 4.39 9.78 8.95
N PRO A 159 3.49 9.21 8.10
CA PRO A 159 2.26 9.92 7.70
C PRO A 159 1.35 10.27 8.87
N SER A 160 1.23 9.37 9.85
CA SER A 160 0.41 9.58 11.05
C SER A 160 0.99 10.66 11.95
N ALA A 161 2.31 10.64 12.16
CA ALA A 161 3.02 11.66 12.93
C ALA A 161 2.92 13.04 12.27
N LEU A 162 3.13 13.13 10.94
CA LEU A 162 2.98 14.37 10.20
C LEU A 162 1.54 14.91 10.29
N HIS A 163 0.52 14.07 10.06
CA HIS A 163 -0.86 14.50 10.17
C HIS A 163 -1.21 14.98 11.57
N TYR A 164 -0.76 14.28 12.61
CA TYR A 164 -0.94 14.71 14.00
C TYR A 164 -0.34 16.10 14.23
N MET A 165 0.91 16.33 13.84
CA MET A 165 1.58 17.62 13.99
C MET A 165 0.85 18.72 13.21
N GLN A 166 0.46 18.48 11.96
CA GLN A 166 -0.33 19.42 11.15
C GLN A 166 -1.74 19.68 11.74
N SER A 167 -2.34 18.71 12.41
CA SER A 167 -3.62 18.88 13.10
C SER A 167 -3.54 19.86 14.27
N LYS A 168 -2.35 19.97 14.87
CA LYS A 168 -2.02 20.90 15.96
C LYS A 168 -1.47 22.26 15.46
N GLY A 169 -1.45 22.48 14.14
CA GLY A 169 -1.03 23.75 13.54
C GLY A 169 0.43 23.83 13.11
N ILE A 170 1.20 22.74 13.20
CA ILE A 170 2.59 22.72 12.74
C ILE A 170 2.66 22.92 11.23
N ILE A 171 3.52 23.86 10.82
CA ILE A 171 3.97 24.06 9.44
C ILE A 171 5.18 23.18 9.22
N ALA A 172 5.16 22.36 8.17
CA ALA A 172 6.23 21.46 7.82
C ALA A 172 6.56 21.54 6.33
N ALA A 173 7.78 21.17 5.96
CA ALA A 173 8.24 21.10 4.58
C ALA A 173 8.87 19.74 4.28
N SER A 174 8.77 19.29 3.03
CA SER A 174 9.35 18.03 2.55
C SER A 174 10.60 18.30 1.72
N ALA A 175 11.66 17.52 1.93
CA ALA A 175 12.89 17.57 1.16
C ALA A 175 12.71 16.95 -0.23
N PHE A 176 13.01 17.71 -1.27
CA PHE A 176 12.99 17.24 -2.68
C PHE A 176 14.37 16.81 -3.19
N LYS A 177 15.37 16.80 -2.34
CA LYS A 177 16.70 16.26 -2.58
C LYS A 177 17.25 15.65 -1.30
N PRO A 178 18.08 14.61 -1.36
CA PRO A 178 18.80 14.08 -0.20
C PRO A 178 19.75 15.10 0.40
N PHE A 179 19.99 14.98 1.70
CA PHE A 179 20.95 15.84 2.44
C PHE A 179 21.47 15.11 3.67
N SER A 180 22.55 15.63 4.23
CA SER A 180 23.11 15.17 5.52
C SER A 180 23.18 16.34 6.48
N SER A 181 22.70 16.16 7.71
CA SER A 181 22.68 17.20 8.73
C SER A 181 23.27 16.71 10.04
N LYS A 182 23.86 17.64 10.80
CA LYS A 182 24.26 17.40 12.19
C LYS A 182 23.01 17.44 13.06
N THR A 183 22.77 16.35 13.79
CA THR A 183 21.58 16.17 14.65
C THR A 183 22.02 15.85 16.09
N ASN A 184 21.03 15.72 16.99
CA ASN A 184 21.28 15.29 18.37
C ASN A 184 21.88 13.87 18.50
N VAL A 185 21.81 13.06 17.44
CA VAL A 185 22.41 11.72 17.40
C VAL A 185 23.69 11.66 16.54
N GLY A 186 24.27 12.82 16.20
CA GLY A 186 25.41 12.95 15.33
C GLY A 186 25.04 13.24 13.86
N ASN A 187 25.95 12.97 12.95
CA ASN A 187 25.74 13.16 11.53
C ASN A 187 24.77 12.12 10.99
N LYS A 188 23.74 12.58 10.29
CA LYS A 188 22.70 11.70 9.75
C LYS A 188 22.33 12.07 8.32
N ASP A 189 22.21 11.04 7.47
CA ASP A 189 21.74 11.15 6.10
C ASP A 189 20.21 11.08 6.06
N PHE A 190 19.60 11.96 5.28
CA PHE A 190 18.17 12.06 5.02
C PHE A 190 17.87 11.90 3.54
N ASN A 191 16.81 11.17 3.22
CA ASN A 191 16.41 10.87 1.85
C ASN A 191 15.32 11.82 1.34
N TYR A 192 14.94 11.64 0.08
CA TYR A 192 13.77 12.28 -0.51
C TYR A 192 12.55 12.14 0.41
N GLY A 193 11.78 13.20 0.55
CA GLY A 193 10.56 13.20 1.35
C GLY A 193 10.76 13.46 2.84
N SER A 194 11.99 13.45 3.37
CA SER A 194 12.24 13.77 4.78
C SER A 194 11.57 15.09 5.16
N ILE A 195 10.91 15.09 6.32
CA ILE A 195 10.08 16.20 6.79
C ILE A 195 10.89 17.10 7.70
N MET A 196 10.97 18.38 7.36
CA MET A 196 11.55 19.43 8.19
C MET A 196 10.45 20.25 8.84
N ILE A 197 10.54 20.44 10.15
CA ILE A 197 9.67 21.31 10.97
C ILE A 197 10.52 22.48 11.41
N PRO A 198 10.42 23.67 10.76
CA PRO A 198 11.14 24.85 11.16
C PRO A 198 10.55 25.42 12.47
N VAL A 199 11.39 25.70 13.46
CA VAL A 199 10.93 26.18 14.78
C VAL A 199 10.45 27.63 14.69
N THR A 200 11.23 28.50 14.06
CA THR A 200 11.00 29.95 14.04
C THR A 200 9.98 30.40 13.00
N LYS A 201 9.61 29.54 12.04
CA LYS A 201 8.64 29.87 10.97
C LYS A 201 7.19 29.48 11.29
N GLN A 202 6.90 29.10 12.53
CA GLN A 202 5.54 28.77 12.98
C GLN A 202 4.76 30.05 13.30
N GLN A 203 3.64 30.27 12.60
CA GLN A 203 2.90 31.55 12.69
C GLN A 203 2.16 31.78 14.03
N LYS A 204 1.73 30.67 14.68
CA LYS A 204 0.83 30.71 15.84
C LYS A 204 1.28 29.87 17.04
N LEU A 205 2.50 29.36 16.99
CA LEU A 205 3.03 28.46 18.01
C LEU A 205 4.33 28.99 18.56
N SER A 206 4.48 29.01 19.89
CA SER A 206 5.76 29.29 20.54
C SER A 206 6.74 28.13 20.33
N ILE A 207 8.02 28.39 20.51
CA ILE A 207 9.10 27.37 20.43
C ILE A 207 8.79 26.20 21.37
N ASP A 208 8.36 26.47 22.59
CA ASP A 208 7.99 25.44 23.57
C ASP A 208 6.81 24.60 23.08
N LYS A 209 5.80 25.25 22.50
CA LYS A 209 4.63 24.54 21.99
C LYS A 209 4.96 23.66 20.78
N VAL A 210 5.85 24.10 19.90
CA VAL A 210 6.38 23.28 18.80
C VAL A 210 7.09 22.06 19.35
N TYR A 211 7.96 22.22 20.34
CA TYR A 211 8.67 21.12 20.98
C TYR A 211 7.71 20.11 21.62
N GLU A 212 6.74 20.57 22.40
CA GLU A 212 5.74 19.68 22.99
C GLU A 212 4.98 18.84 21.96
N ILE A 213 4.56 19.46 20.86
CA ILE A 213 3.82 18.77 19.78
C ILE A 213 4.72 17.73 19.10
N VAL A 214 5.98 18.06 18.82
CA VAL A 214 6.95 17.16 18.20
C VAL A 214 7.26 16.00 19.13
N LYS A 215 7.48 16.25 20.42
CA LYS A 215 7.70 15.21 21.45
C LYS A 215 6.51 14.27 21.55
N GLN A 216 5.29 14.80 21.64
CA GLN A 216 4.07 14.00 21.67
C GLN A 216 3.88 13.16 20.41
N ALA A 217 4.22 13.69 19.21
CA ALA A 217 4.18 12.92 17.97
C ALA A 217 5.17 11.77 17.98
N GLN A 218 6.41 12.01 18.45
CA GLN A 218 7.43 10.99 18.60
C GLN A 218 6.98 9.88 19.56
N GLU A 219 6.50 10.22 20.74
CA GLU A 219 6.04 9.26 21.75
C GLU A 219 4.83 8.45 21.28
N LYS A 220 3.83 9.13 20.69
CA LYS A 220 2.59 8.49 20.26
C LYS A 220 2.79 7.49 19.11
N PHE A 221 3.66 7.80 18.16
CA PHE A 221 3.85 7.00 16.96
C PHE A 221 5.16 6.22 16.93
N ASN A 222 6.02 6.40 17.94
CA ASN A 222 7.36 5.81 18.02
C ASN A 222 8.20 6.10 16.75
N VAL A 223 8.05 7.29 16.16
CA VAL A 223 8.74 7.70 14.93
C VAL A 223 10.01 8.47 15.31
N PRO A 224 11.18 8.12 14.77
CA PRO A 224 12.40 8.87 15.01
C PRO A 224 12.29 10.31 14.49
N ILE A 225 12.43 11.28 15.41
CA ILE A 225 12.52 12.70 15.10
C ILE A 225 13.82 13.23 15.68
N TYR A 226 14.54 14.03 14.93
CA TYR A 226 15.86 14.52 15.28
C TYR A 226 15.85 16.03 15.40
N SER A 227 16.56 16.60 16.38
CA SER A 227 16.79 18.03 16.47
C SER A 227 18.02 18.44 15.65
N ALA A 228 17.91 19.57 14.97
CA ALA A 228 19.00 20.23 14.26
C ALA A 228 19.09 21.69 14.72
N ASN A 229 20.26 22.11 15.22
CA ASN A 229 20.49 23.46 15.77
C ASN A 229 21.16 24.41 14.75
N THR A 230 21.31 23.98 13.52
CA THR A 230 21.85 24.77 12.40
C THR A 230 21.12 24.48 11.10
N GLY A 231 21.05 25.49 10.23
CA GLY A 231 20.49 25.32 8.88
C GLY A 231 21.49 24.79 7.86
N PHE A 232 22.78 24.78 8.19
CA PHE A 232 23.81 24.30 7.29
C PHE A 232 23.86 22.78 7.29
N SER A 233 23.82 22.22 6.11
CA SER A 233 23.95 20.78 5.88
C SER A 233 25.41 20.41 5.69
N ILE A 234 25.77 19.18 6.10
CA ILE A 234 27.11 18.62 5.86
C ILE A 234 27.25 18.29 4.37
N LYS A 235 26.17 17.83 3.75
CA LYS A 235 26.13 17.46 2.34
C LYS A 235 24.74 17.68 1.80
N GLY A 236 24.62 18.05 0.52
CA GLY A 236 23.34 18.20 -0.18
C GLY A 236 22.74 19.59 0.02
N ILE A 237 21.44 19.66 0.27
CA ILE A 237 20.70 20.92 0.40
C ILE A 237 20.65 21.40 1.85
N ASP A 238 20.86 22.68 2.07
CA ASP A 238 20.66 23.34 3.37
C ASP A 238 19.18 23.39 3.76
N LEU A 239 18.86 23.41 5.07
CA LEU A 239 17.49 23.43 5.58
C LEU A 239 16.69 24.69 5.16
N GLY A 240 17.39 25.76 4.75
CA GLY A 240 16.77 26.95 4.17
C GLY A 240 16.54 26.91 2.66
N SER A 241 16.94 25.83 1.98
CA SER A 241 16.85 25.71 0.52
C SER A 241 15.41 25.68 0.00
N ASN A 242 15.19 26.25 -1.19
CA ASN A 242 13.93 26.13 -1.93
C ASN A 242 13.55 24.69 -2.33
N ASN A 243 14.47 23.73 -2.16
CA ASN A 243 14.19 22.31 -2.31
C ASN A 243 13.45 21.71 -1.08
N PHE A 244 13.27 22.46 -0.01
CA PHE A 244 12.31 22.16 1.03
C PHE A 244 10.97 22.83 0.67
N ARG A 245 9.99 22.05 0.27
CA ARG A 245 8.67 22.55 -0.17
C ARG A 245 7.65 22.43 0.94
N ALA A 246 6.97 23.52 1.23
CA ALA A 246 5.94 23.56 2.26
C ALA A 246 4.79 22.58 1.96
N LEU A 247 4.37 21.86 2.97
CA LEU A 247 3.29 20.88 2.90
C LEU A 247 1.96 21.50 3.30
N LYS A 248 0.94 21.28 2.49
CA LYS A 248 -0.44 21.62 2.83
C LYS A 248 -1.08 20.50 3.64
N LYS A 249 -1.80 20.84 4.71
CA LYS A 249 -2.61 19.87 5.45
C LYS A 249 -3.69 19.30 4.54
N PRO A 250 -3.83 17.96 4.44
CA PRO A 250 -4.91 17.36 3.66
C PRO A 250 -6.28 17.70 4.22
N LYS A 251 -7.21 18.07 3.32
CA LYS A 251 -8.64 18.21 3.57
C LYS A 251 -9.32 17.22 2.63
N ALA A 252 -9.41 15.97 3.07
CA ALA A 252 -9.80 14.87 2.22
C ALA A 252 -11.30 14.60 2.23
N ALA A 253 -11.84 14.25 1.07
CA ALA A 253 -13.17 13.70 0.91
C ALA A 253 -13.13 12.45 0.03
N ILE A 254 -14.14 11.58 0.15
CA ILE A 254 -14.32 10.39 -0.67
C ILE A 254 -15.75 10.33 -1.20
N LEU A 255 -15.90 9.99 -2.48
CA LEU A 255 -17.21 9.72 -3.05
C LEU A 255 -17.71 8.34 -2.61
N VAL A 256 -18.97 8.30 -2.17
CA VAL A 256 -19.68 7.10 -1.71
C VAL A 256 -21.12 7.10 -2.24
N GLY A 257 -21.83 6.01 -2.04
CA GLY A 257 -23.25 5.87 -2.39
C GLY A 257 -23.45 5.16 -3.73
N ASP A 258 -24.52 5.52 -4.43
CA ASP A 258 -24.97 4.78 -5.60
C ASP A 258 -23.90 4.63 -6.68
N GLY A 259 -23.66 3.39 -7.08
CA GLY A 259 -22.71 3.03 -8.12
C GLY A 259 -21.24 3.06 -7.67
N VAL A 260 -20.95 3.25 -6.38
CA VAL A 260 -19.60 3.19 -5.81
C VAL A 260 -19.42 1.89 -5.04
N ASN A 261 -18.24 1.26 -5.18
CA ASN A 261 -17.90 0.06 -4.42
C ASN A 261 -17.71 0.43 -2.93
N SER A 262 -18.63 -0.03 -2.09
CA SER A 262 -18.64 0.28 -0.65
C SER A 262 -17.46 -0.36 0.10
N TYR A 263 -17.00 -1.54 -0.33
CA TYR A 263 -15.84 -2.20 0.29
C TYR A 263 -14.57 -1.39 0.07
N GLU A 264 -14.29 -0.99 -1.17
CA GLU A 264 -13.10 -0.17 -1.47
C GLU A 264 -13.18 1.22 -0.81
N ALA A 265 -14.37 1.82 -0.73
CA ALA A 265 -14.55 3.07 0.02
C ALA A 265 -14.26 2.87 1.52
N GLY A 266 -14.70 1.74 2.08
CA GLY A 266 -14.40 1.33 3.44
C GLY A 266 -12.91 1.09 3.68
N GLU A 267 -12.18 0.49 2.73
CA GLU A 267 -10.74 0.27 2.80
C GLU A 267 -9.97 1.58 2.94
N VAL A 268 -10.29 2.58 2.09
CA VAL A 268 -9.67 3.92 2.16
C VAL A 268 -10.02 4.62 3.47
N TRP A 269 -11.29 4.59 3.86
CA TRP A 269 -11.73 5.19 5.12
C TRP A 269 -11.03 4.54 6.31
N HIS A 270 -10.98 3.20 6.36
CA HIS A 270 -10.30 2.46 7.41
C HIS A 270 -8.82 2.85 7.54
N LEU A 271 -8.08 2.93 6.41
CA LEU A 271 -6.69 3.36 6.42
C LEU A 271 -6.52 4.76 7.03
N LEU A 272 -7.29 5.73 6.54
CA LEU A 272 -7.16 7.13 6.97
C LEU A 272 -7.60 7.32 8.42
N ASP A 273 -8.70 6.69 8.83
CA ASP A 273 -9.25 6.80 10.18
C ASP A 273 -8.36 6.10 11.21
N THR A 274 -8.07 4.80 11.02
CA THR A 274 -7.40 3.98 12.03
C THR A 274 -5.88 4.13 12.04
N ARG A 275 -5.25 4.34 10.86
CA ARG A 275 -3.80 4.41 10.75
C ARG A 275 -3.27 5.83 10.85
N THR A 276 -3.91 6.76 10.16
CA THR A 276 -3.44 8.14 10.05
C THR A 276 -4.15 9.07 11.04
N ASN A 277 -5.27 8.62 11.63
CA ASN A 277 -6.19 9.45 12.43
C ASN A 277 -6.62 10.71 11.65
N MET A 278 -6.80 10.55 10.34
CA MET A 278 -7.18 11.63 9.42
C MET A 278 -8.68 11.54 9.12
N PRO A 279 -9.48 12.50 9.56
CA PRO A 279 -10.89 12.52 9.21
C PRO A 279 -11.07 12.71 7.71
N ILE A 280 -11.94 11.90 7.12
CA ILE A 280 -12.33 11.99 5.72
C ILE A 280 -13.84 12.20 5.60
N THR A 281 -14.25 13.16 4.79
CA THR A 281 -15.68 13.43 4.56
C THR A 281 -16.23 12.51 3.48
N LYS A 282 -17.31 11.80 3.78
CA LYS A 282 -18.04 10.97 2.81
C LYS A 282 -19.06 11.82 2.06
N LEU A 283 -18.91 11.95 0.75
CA LEU A 283 -19.77 12.72 -0.13
C LEU A 283 -20.63 11.76 -0.97
N GLN A 284 -21.96 11.89 -0.87
CA GLN A 284 -22.88 11.08 -1.65
C GLN A 284 -22.85 11.48 -3.13
N THR A 285 -22.76 10.49 -4.03
CA THR A 285 -22.77 10.72 -5.48
C THR A 285 -24.02 11.44 -5.95
N ASN A 286 -25.21 11.09 -5.42
CA ASN A 286 -26.49 11.73 -5.76
C ASN A 286 -26.58 13.21 -5.35
N GLY A 287 -25.78 13.63 -4.36
CA GLY A 287 -25.73 15.02 -3.88
C GLY A 287 -24.58 15.83 -4.43
N PHE A 288 -23.69 15.25 -5.26
CA PHE A 288 -22.43 15.85 -5.64
C PHE A 288 -22.55 17.24 -6.29
N GLY A 289 -23.59 17.48 -7.07
CA GLY A 289 -23.86 18.79 -7.69
C GLY A 289 -23.98 19.93 -6.67
N ARG A 290 -24.53 19.67 -5.49
CA ARG A 290 -24.77 20.66 -4.41
C ARG A 290 -23.59 20.83 -3.45
N VAL A 291 -22.58 19.96 -3.51
CA VAL A 291 -21.42 20.01 -2.61
C VAL A 291 -20.51 21.18 -2.98
N SER A 292 -20.12 22.03 -2.03
CA SER A 292 -19.01 22.97 -2.20
C SER A 292 -17.69 22.21 -2.08
N LEU A 293 -17.00 22.03 -3.20
CA LEU A 293 -15.70 21.34 -3.24
C LEU A 293 -14.55 22.19 -2.69
N ASP A 294 -14.72 23.50 -2.53
CA ASP A 294 -13.66 24.41 -2.04
C ASP A 294 -13.27 24.13 -0.57
N LYS A 295 -14.09 23.36 0.15
CA LYS A 295 -13.78 22.86 1.50
C LYS A 295 -12.68 21.80 1.51
N TYR A 296 -12.39 21.20 0.37
CA TYR A 296 -11.47 20.07 0.22
C TYR A 296 -10.33 20.41 -0.74
N ASN A 297 -9.17 19.80 -0.53
CA ASN A 297 -8.04 19.85 -1.46
C ASN A 297 -7.66 18.48 -2.03
N THR A 298 -8.30 17.44 -1.54
CA THR A 298 -8.11 16.06 -2.01
C THR A 298 -9.46 15.34 -2.06
N LEU A 299 -9.78 14.75 -3.21
CA LEU A 299 -10.95 13.90 -3.40
C LEU A 299 -10.52 12.52 -3.84
N VAL A 300 -11.10 11.48 -3.22
CA VAL A 300 -10.85 10.08 -3.57
C VAL A 300 -12.06 9.48 -4.27
N MET A 301 -11.82 8.78 -5.36
CA MET A 301 -12.79 7.97 -6.09
C MET A 301 -12.27 6.54 -6.18
N VAL A 302 -13.01 5.59 -5.64
CA VAL A 302 -12.72 4.15 -5.71
C VAL A 302 -13.49 3.51 -6.85
N SER A 303 -13.40 2.20 -7.06
CA SER A 303 -14.16 1.52 -8.11
C SER A 303 -15.64 1.89 -8.08
N GLY A 304 -16.18 2.22 -9.26
CA GLY A 304 -17.58 2.60 -9.42
C GLY A 304 -17.94 2.90 -10.87
N ASN A 305 -19.24 3.04 -11.14
CA ASN A 305 -19.74 3.42 -12.46
C ASN A 305 -20.01 4.92 -12.60
N TYR A 306 -20.22 5.62 -11.48
CA TYR A 306 -20.42 7.08 -11.38
C TYR A 306 -21.44 7.65 -12.40
N LYS A 307 -22.52 6.92 -12.65
CA LYS A 307 -23.57 7.32 -13.62
C LYS A 307 -24.24 8.63 -13.24
N THR A 308 -24.28 8.94 -11.93
CA THR A 308 -24.85 10.18 -11.38
C THR A 308 -24.00 11.43 -11.66
N LEU A 309 -22.74 11.27 -12.07
CA LEU A 309 -21.87 12.39 -12.45
C LEU A 309 -22.01 12.68 -13.95
N ASP A 310 -22.96 13.52 -14.30
CA ASP A 310 -23.21 13.97 -15.67
C ASP A 310 -22.13 14.95 -16.18
N SER A 311 -22.34 15.60 -17.29
CA SER A 311 -21.40 16.56 -17.90
C SER A 311 -21.13 17.78 -17.00
N ILE A 312 -22.17 18.26 -16.30
CA ILE A 312 -22.08 19.43 -15.40
C ILE A 312 -21.19 19.10 -14.21
N GLN A 313 -21.46 17.95 -13.53
CA GLN A 313 -20.67 17.53 -12.39
C GLN A 313 -19.22 17.19 -12.79
N ARG A 314 -19.00 16.62 -13.98
CA ARG A 314 -17.63 16.37 -14.48
C ARG A 314 -16.87 17.67 -14.77
N ASN A 315 -17.54 18.70 -15.31
CA ASN A 315 -16.91 20.02 -15.52
C ASN A 315 -16.59 20.68 -14.18
N LYS A 316 -17.51 20.66 -13.22
CA LYS A 316 -17.27 21.12 -11.85
C LYS A 316 -16.05 20.43 -11.23
N LEU A 317 -15.92 19.11 -11.36
CA LEU A 317 -14.77 18.34 -10.88
C LEU A 317 -13.48 18.76 -11.60
N ARG A 318 -13.51 18.94 -12.93
CA ARG A 318 -12.37 19.40 -13.73
C ARG A 318 -11.89 20.79 -13.29
N GLU A 319 -12.80 21.73 -13.12
CA GLU A 319 -12.49 23.09 -12.67
C GLU A 319 -11.88 23.10 -11.26
N TRP A 320 -12.44 22.29 -10.34
CA TRP A 320 -11.91 22.13 -9.00
C TRP A 320 -10.48 21.57 -9.02
N ILE A 321 -10.20 20.56 -9.84
CA ILE A 321 -8.83 20.04 -10.01
C ILE A 321 -7.92 21.14 -10.57
N ALA A 322 -8.36 21.84 -11.62
CA ALA A 322 -7.56 22.86 -12.30
C ALA A 322 -7.10 24.01 -11.38
N LYS A 323 -7.85 24.30 -10.31
CA LYS A 323 -7.49 25.28 -9.27
C LYS A 323 -6.34 24.82 -8.35
N GLY A 324 -5.74 23.65 -8.56
CA GLY A 324 -4.58 23.16 -7.79
C GLY A 324 -4.91 22.03 -6.82
N ASN A 325 -6.09 21.42 -6.93
CA ASN A 325 -6.52 20.31 -6.07
C ASN A 325 -6.15 18.93 -6.65
N THR A 326 -6.23 17.90 -5.84
CA THR A 326 -5.84 16.54 -6.20
C THR A 326 -7.04 15.61 -6.22
N LEU A 327 -7.25 14.94 -7.35
CA LEU A 327 -8.14 13.80 -7.46
C LEU A 327 -7.31 12.52 -7.40
N VAL A 328 -7.65 11.61 -6.48
CA VAL A 328 -7.08 10.25 -6.40
C VAL A 328 -8.12 9.27 -6.91
N THR A 329 -7.76 8.44 -7.87
CA THR A 329 -8.64 7.40 -8.42
C THR A 329 -8.03 6.02 -8.27
N ILE A 330 -8.86 5.03 -7.93
CA ILE A 330 -8.44 3.66 -7.67
C ILE A 330 -9.21 2.72 -8.61
N ALA A 331 -8.48 1.81 -9.26
CA ALA A 331 -9.03 0.73 -10.09
C ALA A 331 -10.03 1.24 -11.15
N SER A 332 -11.31 0.85 -11.11
CA SER A 332 -12.25 1.24 -12.17
C SER A 332 -12.57 2.75 -12.20
N ALA A 333 -12.33 3.50 -11.12
CA ALA A 333 -12.39 4.96 -11.17
C ALA A 333 -11.29 5.55 -12.06
N SER A 334 -10.09 4.94 -12.07
CA SER A 334 -9.02 5.33 -13.00
C SER A 334 -9.40 5.08 -14.46
N LYS A 335 -10.08 3.96 -14.74
CA LYS A 335 -10.68 3.72 -16.06
C LYS A 335 -11.75 4.77 -16.39
N TRP A 336 -12.62 5.10 -15.44
CA TRP A 336 -13.71 6.06 -15.64
C TRP A 336 -13.18 7.46 -16.02
N VAL A 337 -12.14 7.98 -15.37
CA VAL A 337 -11.58 9.30 -15.74
C VAL A 337 -10.96 9.32 -17.15
N VAL A 338 -10.42 8.18 -17.59
CA VAL A 338 -9.91 8.00 -18.96
C VAL A 338 -11.08 7.96 -19.96
N ASP A 339 -12.08 7.10 -19.72
CA ASP A 339 -13.24 6.92 -20.61
C ASP A 339 -14.06 8.22 -20.76
N LYS A 340 -14.18 8.99 -19.66
CA LYS A 340 -14.89 10.30 -19.67
C LYS A 340 -14.00 11.45 -20.14
N LYS A 341 -12.79 11.16 -20.63
CA LYS A 341 -11.84 12.15 -21.16
C LYS A 341 -11.54 13.30 -20.19
N LEU A 342 -11.57 12.98 -18.88
CA LEU A 342 -11.17 13.94 -17.84
C LEU A 342 -9.65 14.16 -17.89
N VAL A 343 -8.90 13.13 -18.25
CA VAL A 343 -7.45 13.13 -18.48
C VAL A 343 -7.12 12.76 -19.91
N LYS A 344 -5.87 13.03 -20.37
CA LYS A 344 -5.38 12.65 -21.71
C LYS A 344 -4.77 11.24 -21.75
N GLU A 345 -4.68 10.58 -20.62
CA GLU A 345 -4.11 9.24 -20.46
C GLU A 345 -4.94 8.17 -21.19
N LYS A 346 -4.35 7.00 -21.40
CA LYS A 346 -4.97 5.91 -22.17
C LYS A 346 -4.93 4.60 -21.39
N LEU A 347 -5.84 3.70 -21.76
CA LEU A 347 -5.77 2.30 -21.33
C LEU A 347 -4.86 1.51 -22.26
N THR A 348 -4.18 0.50 -21.72
CA THR A 348 -3.41 -0.46 -22.51
C THR A 348 -4.36 -1.24 -23.42
N LYS A 349 -4.02 -1.30 -24.69
CA LYS A 349 -4.74 -2.05 -25.71
C LYS A 349 -3.87 -3.21 -26.20
N LYS A 350 -4.50 -4.27 -26.67
CA LYS A 350 -3.80 -5.34 -27.39
C LYS A 350 -3.07 -4.72 -28.60
N ALA A 351 -1.78 -4.99 -28.74
CA ALA A 351 -1.03 -4.51 -29.87
C ALA A 351 -1.66 -5.04 -31.17
N LYS A 352 -2.00 -4.15 -32.09
CA LYS A 352 -2.36 -4.58 -33.45
C LYS A 352 -1.09 -5.08 -34.15
N PRO A 353 -1.14 -6.21 -34.88
CA PRO A 353 -0.04 -6.62 -35.75
C PRO A 353 0.30 -5.50 -36.70
N LYS A 354 1.58 -5.17 -36.89
CA LYS A 354 2.04 -4.04 -37.66
C LYS A 354 1.71 -4.11 -39.19
N ASP A 355 1.37 -5.27 -39.74
CA ASP A 355 1.31 -5.53 -41.17
C ASP A 355 0.15 -6.43 -41.62
N LYS A 356 -1.06 -6.25 -41.10
CA LYS A 356 -2.22 -6.91 -41.72
C LYS A 356 -3.36 -5.91 -41.91
N LYS A 357 -3.67 -5.63 -43.19
CA LYS A 357 -5.00 -5.17 -43.61
C LYS A 357 -6.04 -6.01 -42.92
N ASP A 358 -7.19 -5.43 -42.60
CA ASP A 358 -8.30 -5.99 -41.82
C ASP A 358 -8.81 -7.35 -42.38
N GLU A 359 -7.98 -8.39 -42.37
CA GLU A 359 -8.45 -9.75 -42.50
C GLU A 359 -9.13 -10.12 -41.18
N VAL A 360 -10.42 -10.35 -41.23
CA VAL A 360 -11.20 -10.96 -40.14
C VAL A 360 -10.57 -12.31 -39.88
N LYS A 361 -9.71 -12.41 -38.85
CA LYS A 361 -9.22 -13.70 -38.39
C LYS A 361 -10.44 -14.47 -37.88
N LEU A 362 -10.83 -15.49 -38.63
CA LEU A 362 -11.77 -16.48 -38.17
C LEU A 362 -11.18 -17.10 -36.90
N VAL A 363 -11.89 -17.01 -35.80
CA VAL A 363 -11.55 -17.64 -34.53
C VAL A 363 -12.10 -19.05 -34.60
N ASP A 364 -11.26 -20.05 -34.31
CA ASP A 364 -11.71 -21.44 -34.22
C ASP A 364 -12.86 -21.57 -33.21
N ARG A 365 -13.89 -22.29 -33.58
CA ARG A 365 -15.04 -22.52 -32.73
C ARG A 365 -14.65 -23.32 -31.49
N LEU A 366 -14.89 -22.73 -30.31
CA LEU A 366 -14.77 -23.44 -29.03
C LEU A 366 -16.12 -24.04 -28.61
N PRO A 367 -16.13 -25.14 -27.85
CA PRO A 367 -17.36 -25.69 -27.29
C PRO A 367 -18.04 -24.65 -26.39
N TYR A 368 -19.34 -24.42 -26.60
CA TYR A 368 -20.08 -23.43 -25.80
C TYR A 368 -20.14 -23.77 -24.31
N VAL A 369 -20.11 -25.05 -23.97
CA VAL A 369 -20.09 -25.55 -22.58
C VAL A 369 -18.90 -24.98 -21.79
N ASP A 370 -17.77 -24.68 -22.46
CA ASP A 370 -16.55 -24.17 -21.84
C ASP A 370 -16.52 -22.63 -21.75
N ALA A 371 -17.54 -21.95 -22.29
CA ALA A 371 -17.53 -20.48 -22.40
C ALA A 371 -17.42 -19.80 -21.02
N GLY A 372 -18.16 -20.30 -20.02
CA GLY A 372 -18.12 -19.76 -18.65
C GLY A 372 -16.74 -19.91 -17.99
N GLU A 373 -16.13 -21.08 -18.15
CA GLU A 373 -14.81 -21.38 -17.62
C GLU A 373 -13.71 -20.53 -18.32
N ASN A 374 -13.76 -20.43 -19.63
CA ASN A 374 -12.82 -19.63 -20.42
C ASN A 374 -12.90 -18.15 -20.08
N LEU A 375 -14.10 -17.60 -19.83
CA LEU A 375 -14.28 -16.26 -19.33
C LEU A 375 -13.75 -16.09 -17.90
N GLY A 376 -13.96 -17.10 -17.05
CA GLY A 376 -13.45 -17.13 -15.68
C GLY A 376 -11.93 -17.09 -15.60
N LYS A 377 -11.24 -17.81 -16.50
CA LYS A 377 -9.75 -17.83 -16.60
C LYS A 377 -9.15 -16.46 -16.89
N GLU A 378 -9.86 -15.58 -17.58
CA GLU A 378 -9.40 -14.22 -17.90
C GLU A 378 -9.69 -13.20 -16.80
N ARG A 379 -10.37 -13.60 -15.73
CA ARG A 379 -10.72 -12.72 -14.62
C ARG A 379 -9.56 -12.65 -13.62
N LEU A 380 -9.14 -11.42 -13.28
CA LEU A 380 -8.19 -11.16 -12.19
C LEU A 380 -8.95 -11.08 -10.85
N GLY A 381 -8.95 -12.17 -10.10
CA GLY A 381 -9.57 -12.24 -8.78
C GLY A 381 -8.71 -11.61 -7.67
N GLY A 382 -7.37 -11.63 -7.82
CA GLY A 382 -6.42 -11.04 -6.90
C GLY A 382 -5.06 -11.73 -6.96
N GLY A 383 -4.03 -10.94 -7.25
CA GLY A 383 -2.65 -11.38 -7.32
C GLY A 383 -1.69 -10.27 -6.90
N ILE A 384 -0.46 -10.67 -6.59
CA ILE A 384 0.62 -9.77 -6.17
C ILE A 384 1.63 -9.65 -7.29
N TYR A 385 1.93 -8.41 -7.66
CA TYR A 385 2.83 -8.11 -8.77
C TYR A 385 3.89 -7.10 -8.36
N GLN A 386 5.07 -7.22 -8.95
CA GLN A 386 6.19 -6.31 -8.72
C GLN A 386 6.14 -5.14 -9.69
N VAL A 387 6.22 -3.94 -9.16
CA VAL A 387 6.40 -2.71 -9.93
C VAL A 387 7.75 -2.08 -9.68
N ASN A 388 8.22 -1.32 -10.66
CA ASN A 388 9.33 -0.39 -10.53
C ASN A 388 8.73 0.99 -10.26
N LEU A 389 8.96 1.51 -9.05
CA LEU A 389 8.50 2.79 -8.53
C LEU A 389 9.60 3.84 -8.72
N ASP A 390 9.28 5.00 -9.24
CA ASP A 390 10.18 6.16 -9.23
C ASP A 390 10.23 6.76 -7.82
N VAL A 391 11.26 6.38 -7.06
CA VAL A 391 11.48 6.86 -5.68
C VAL A 391 11.94 8.32 -5.61
N THR A 392 12.22 8.96 -6.75
CA THR A 392 12.54 10.39 -6.85
C THR A 392 11.31 11.24 -7.13
N HIS A 393 10.19 10.60 -7.49
CA HIS A 393 8.91 11.27 -7.65
C HIS A 393 8.25 11.48 -6.28
N PRO A 394 7.60 12.64 -6.00
CA PRO A 394 7.00 12.94 -4.68
C PRO A 394 6.04 11.88 -4.14
N ILE A 395 5.29 11.20 -5.00
CA ILE A 395 4.41 10.08 -4.59
C ILE A 395 5.25 8.85 -4.15
N GLY A 396 6.43 8.66 -4.73
CA GLY A 396 7.34 7.57 -4.38
C GLY A 396 8.26 7.86 -3.18
N PHE A 397 8.17 9.04 -2.57
CA PHE A 397 8.98 9.37 -1.40
C PHE A 397 8.69 8.43 -0.23
N GLY A 398 9.71 8.12 0.57
CA GLY A 398 9.61 7.18 1.69
C GLY A 398 9.78 5.72 1.30
N TYR A 399 10.06 5.43 0.03
CA TYR A 399 10.49 4.10 -0.42
C TYR A 399 11.97 4.15 -0.80
N ARG A 400 12.80 3.34 -0.13
CA ARG A 400 14.23 3.23 -0.46
C ARG A 400 14.51 2.23 -1.58
N ASN A 401 13.58 1.29 -1.78
CA ASN A 401 13.66 0.31 -2.85
C ASN A 401 12.62 0.66 -3.91
N ASN A 402 13.06 0.72 -5.16
CA ASN A 402 12.20 0.95 -6.31
C ASN A 402 11.34 -0.27 -6.70
N LEU A 403 11.66 -1.47 -6.21
CA LEU A 403 10.86 -2.67 -6.43
C LEU A 403 9.86 -2.85 -5.30
N VAL A 404 8.58 -2.63 -5.61
CA VAL A 404 7.49 -2.64 -4.63
C VAL A 404 6.42 -3.66 -5.06
N PRO A 405 5.93 -4.52 -4.15
CA PRO A 405 4.78 -5.36 -4.42
C PRO A 405 3.49 -4.55 -4.40
N VAL A 406 2.62 -4.77 -5.37
CA VAL A 406 1.28 -4.18 -5.47
C VAL A 406 0.23 -5.28 -5.59
N TYR A 407 -0.99 -4.99 -5.14
CA TYR A 407 -2.10 -5.92 -5.21
C TYR A 407 -3.11 -5.52 -6.29
N LYS A 408 -3.40 -6.45 -7.20
CA LYS A 408 -4.33 -6.22 -8.30
C LYS A 408 -5.45 -7.26 -8.29
N ASN A 409 -6.69 -6.77 -8.20
CA ASN A 409 -7.92 -7.57 -8.21
C ASN A 409 -8.91 -7.12 -9.29
N ASN A 410 -8.42 -6.53 -10.37
CA ASN A 410 -9.23 -5.96 -11.43
C ASN A 410 -8.51 -5.97 -12.78
N ASN A 411 -9.27 -5.82 -13.87
CA ASN A 411 -8.76 -5.79 -15.24
C ASN A 411 -8.57 -4.36 -15.78
N VAL A 412 -8.20 -3.41 -14.94
CA VAL A 412 -7.82 -2.06 -15.37
C VAL A 412 -6.32 -2.01 -15.66
N PHE A 413 -5.95 -1.69 -16.88
CA PHE A 413 -4.58 -1.61 -17.34
C PHE A 413 -4.34 -0.21 -17.94
N LEU A 414 -3.55 0.61 -17.27
CA LEU A 414 -3.19 1.95 -17.71
C LEU A 414 -1.96 1.89 -18.63
N ALA A 415 -2.05 2.48 -19.81
CA ALA A 415 -0.85 2.66 -20.63
C ALA A 415 0.10 3.64 -19.94
N PRO A 416 1.43 3.45 -20.02
CA PRO A 416 2.37 4.46 -19.53
C PRO A 416 2.05 5.83 -20.11
N SER A 417 2.19 6.88 -19.29
CA SER A 417 1.90 8.25 -19.70
C SER A 417 2.80 8.71 -20.85
N THR A 418 2.27 9.53 -21.73
CA THR A 418 3.07 10.25 -22.73
C THR A 418 3.84 11.43 -22.14
N ASN A 419 3.52 11.85 -20.92
CA ASN A 419 4.34 12.76 -20.15
C ASN A 419 5.52 11.98 -19.53
N ALA A 420 6.74 12.41 -19.80
CA ALA A 420 7.97 11.75 -19.35
C ALA A 420 8.02 11.55 -17.80
N TYR A 421 7.34 12.41 -17.05
CA TYR A 421 7.27 12.37 -15.59
C TYR A 421 5.92 11.88 -15.04
N GLY A 422 5.03 11.41 -15.92
CA GLY A 422 3.67 11.02 -15.54
C GLY A 422 3.52 9.57 -15.08
N THR A 423 4.48 8.68 -15.41
CA THR A 423 4.45 7.28 -15.01
C THR A 423 5.25 7.10 -13.72
N VAL A 424 4.57 7.01 -12.59
CA VAL A 424 5.19 6.91 -11.26
C VAL A 424 5.61 5.47 -10.94
N ALA A 425 4.79 4.48 -11.32
CA ALA A 425 5.11 3.07 -11.15
C ALA A 425 4.71 2.27 -12.38
N LYS A 426 5.59 1.36 -12.81
CA LYS A 426 5.38 0.48 -13.97
C LYS A 426 5.64 -0.97 -13.58
N TYR A 427 4.85 -1.92 -14.11
CA TYR A 427 5.13 -3.33 -13.90
C TYR A 427 6.49 -3.73 -14.47
N THR A 428 7.22 -4.59 -13.76
CA THR A 428 8.54 -5.06 -14.19
C THR A 428 8.43 -6.03 -15.37
N LYS A 429 9.54 -6.38 -16.00
CA LYS A 429 9.55 -7.41 -17.08
C LYS A 429 9.09 -8.79 -16.58
N LYS A 430 9.29 -9.11 -15.30
CA LYS A 430 8.84 -10.32 -14.62
C LYS A 430 8.03 -9.93 -13.38
N PRO A 431 6.80 -9.44 -13.56
CA PRO A 431 6.08 -8.79 -12.47
C PRO A 431 5.44 -9.78 -11.48
N HIS A 432 5.26 -11.03 -11.83
CA HIS A 432 4.53 -12.01 -11.04
C HIS A 432 5.27 -12.34 -9.75
N ILE A 433 4.59 -12.18 -8.61
CA ILE A 433 5.07 -12.59 -7.28
C ILE A 433 4.22 -13.73 -6.75
N ASP A 434 2.89 -13.58 -6.74
CA ASP A 434 1.97 -14.54 -6.12
C ASP A 434 0.57 -14.41 -6.74
N GLY A 435 -0.17 -15.52 -6.81
CA GLY A 435 -1.55 -15.55 -7.31
C GLY A 435 -1.67 -15.95 -8.78
N TYR A 436 -2.92 -16.17 -9.21
CA TYR A 436 -3.24 -16.57 -10.58
C TYR A 436 -3.40 -15.39 -11.52
N ILE A 437 -2.88 -15.52 -12.71
CA ILE A 437 -3.13 -14.63 -13.85
C ILE A 437 -3.00 -15.43 -15.16
N SER A 438 -3.91 -15.22 -16.11
CA SER A 438 -3.79 -15.84 -17.43
C SER A 438 -2.58 -15.30 -18.20
N GLU A 439 -2.02 -16.10 -19.10
CA GLU A 439 -0.91 -15.67 -19.96
C GLU A 439 -1.27 -14.46 -20.83
N ASN A 440 -2.52 -14.41 -21.31
CA ASN A 440 -3.01 -13.29 -22.08
C ASN A 440 -3.00 -12.00 -21.24
N ASN A 441 -3.57 -12.03 -20.03
CA ASN A 441 -3.56 -10.86 -19.14
C ASN A 441 -2.13 -10.47 -18.74
N MET A 442 -1.27 -11.43 -18.46
CA MET A 442 0.13 -11.19 -18.10
C MET A 442 0.89 -10.51 -19.24
N ASN A 443 0.87 -11.11 -20.44
CA ASN A 443 1.77 -10.70 -21.50
C ASN A 443 1.20 -9.54 -22.34
N THR A 444 -0.12 -9.53 -22.59
CA THR A 444 -0.77 -8.55 -23.45
C THR A 444 -1.07 -7.26 -22.71
N TYR A 445 -1.47 -7.35 -21.43
CA TYR A 445 -2.00 -6.20 -20.70
C TYR A 445 -1.12 -5.77 -19.53
N LEU A 446 -0.72 -6.68 -18.64
CA LEU A 446 -0.04 -6.30 -17.40
C LEU A 446 1.38 -5.78 -17.65
N LYS A 447 2.24 -6.57 -18.29
CA LYS A 447 3.66 -6.21 -18.51
C LYS A 447 3.87 -4.84 -19.19
N PRO A 448 3.10 -4.44 -20.22
CA PRO A 448 3.27 -3.13 -20.84
C PRO A 448 2.64 -1.98 -20.06
N SER A 449 1.91 -2.25 -18.98
CA SER A 449 1.11 -1.25 -18.26
C SER A 449 1.87 -0.55 -17.15
N ALA A 450 1.31 0.59 -16.76
CA ALA A 450 1.64 1.30 -15.53
C ALA A 450 0.66 0.89 -14.41
N SER A 451 1.18 0.81 -13.19
CA SER A 451 0.42 0.63 -11.96
C SER A 451 -0.09 1.97 -11.40
N LEU A 452 0.72 3.02 -11.55
CA LEU A 452 0.44 4.34 -11.00
C LEU A 452 0.86 5.44 -11.97
N ILE A 453 -0.09 6.31 -12.30
CA ILE A 453 0.11 7.46 -13.20
C ILE A 453 -0.35 8.74 -12.51
N ILE A 454 0.34 9.84 -12.82
CA ILE A 454 -0.10 11.19 -12.50
C ILE A 454 -0.37 11.98 -13.79
N SER A 455 -1.53 12.62 -13.86
CA SER A 455 -1.93 13.46 -14.99
C SER A 455 -2.25 14.87 -14.52
N PRO A 456 -1.61 15.93 -15.06
CA PRO A 456 -1.89 17.31 -14.69
C PRO A 456 -3.21 17.80 -15.31
N ILE A 457 -3.95 18.63 -14.56
CA ILE A 457 -5.11 19.41 -15.04
C ILE A 457 -4.98 20.81 -14.48
N GLY A 458 -4.61 21.81 -15.29
CA GLY A 458 -4.32 23.15 -14.81
C GLY A 458 -3.19 23.13 -13.77
N GLN A 459 -3.44 23.70 -12.59
CA GLN A 459 -2.49 23.68 -11.47
C GLN A 459 -2.60 22.41 -10.59
N GLY A 460 -3.66 21.61 -10.78
CA GLY A 460 -3.91 20.40 -10.01
C GLY A 460 -3.55 19.13 -10.79
N ARG A 461 -4.01 17.99 -10.25
CA ARG A 461 -3.60 16.68 -10.78
C ARG A 461 -4.60 15.59 -10.49
N VAL A 462 -4.56 14.55 -11.31
CA VAL A 462 -5.24 13.27 -11.09
C VAL A 462 -4.17 12.21 -10.86
N ILE A 463 -4.24 11.53 -9.71
CA ILE A 463 -3.40 10.38 -9.37
C ILE A 463 -4.23 9.14 -9.65
N MET A 464 -3.74 8.25 -10.51
CA MET A 464 -4.51 7.11 -11.01
C MET A 464 -3.81 5.80 -10.63
N PHE A 465 -4.39 5.05 -9.72
CA PHE A 465 -4.00 3.69 -9.40
C PHE A 465 -4.74 2.70 -10.31
N ALA A 466 -4.00 1.85 -11.02
CA ALA A 466 -4.56 0.68 -11.72
C ALA A 466 -4.87 -0.47 -10.77
N ASP A 467 -4.17 -0.51 -9.65
CA ASP A 467 -4.25 -1.52 -8.61
C ASP A 467 -5.16 -1.08 -7.47
N ASN A 468 -5.34 -1.95 -6.45
CA ASN A 468 -5.99 -1.59 -5.20
C ASN A 468 -4.93 -1.43 -4.10
N PRO A 469 -4.49 -0.19 -3.77
CA PRO A 469 -3.43 0.05 -2.79
C PRO A 469 -3.86 -0.23 -1.34
N ASN A 470 -5.15 -0.46 -1.10
CA ASN A 470 -5.74 -0.62 0.23
C ASN A 470 -6.47 -1.96 0.41
N PHE A 471 -6.21 -2.93 -0.45
CA PHE A 471 -6.96 -4.18 -0.54
C PHE A 471 -7.32 -4.76 0.83
N ARG A 472 -8.62 -4.92 1.09
CA ARG A 472 -9.23 -5.47 2.32
C ARG A 472 -8.78 -4.79 3.62
N GLY A 473 -8.24 -3.56 3.56
CA GLY A 473 -7.66 -2.90 4.73
C GLY A 473 -6.44 -3.60 5.32
N ALA A 474 -5.92 -4.63 4.64
CA ALA A 474 -4.79 -5.45 5.07
C ALA A 474 -3.52 -5.21 4.24
N TRP A 475 -3.62 -4.48 3.13
CA TRP A 475 -2.48 -4.15 2.28
C TRP A 475 -1.73 -2.94 2.82
N TYR A 476 -0.61 -3.18 3.51
CA TYR A 476 0.14 -2.14 4.23
C TYR A 476 1.39 -1.65 3.49
N GLY A 477 1.85 -2.38 2.46
CA GLY A 477 3.09 -2.10 1.77
C GLY A 477 3.09 -0.83 0.93
N THR A 478 1.92 -0.37 0.49
CA THR A 478 1.72 0.83 -0.35
C THR A 478 0.95 1.96 0.35
N ASN A 479 0.81 1.92 1.66
CA ASN A 479 0.05 2.89 2.44
C ASN A 479 0.61 4.33 2.43
N LYS A 480 1.82 4.54 1.90
CA LYS A 480 2.44 5.86 1.75
C LYS A 480 2.31 6.44 0.34
N LEU A 481 1.87 5.64 -0.64
CA LEU A 481 1.56 6.11 -1.99
C LEU A 481 0.22 6.85 -1.99
#